data_78e5304f08b38ab47c1d6d4d0e5d29cb
#
_entry.id   78e5304f08b38ab47c1d6d4d0e5d29cb
#
_cell.length_a   1.000
_cell.length_b   1.000
_cell.length_c   1.000
_cell.angle_alpha   90.00
_cell.angle_beta   90.00
_cell.angle_gamma   90.00
#
_symmetry.space_group_name_H-M   'P 1'
#
loop_
_entity.id
_entity.type
_entity.pdbx_description
1 polymer ?
#
loop_
_entity_poly.entity_id
_entity_poly.type
_entity_poly.pdbx_seq_one_letter_code
_entity_poly.pdbx_strand_id
1 'polypeptide(L)'
;MTTAPTTADPQELTLDVVQSIEINASMEAAYDALIRRLSSENAGANNTPMPMVLEPWPGGRWFRDLGEQTGHLWGLVQVIKPPTLIEIHGPMFMSYAVAGHLQLRLTEVDAGVELTLRHRVLGFLEEGHREGLKSGWNGFVTGVKALAE
;
A
#
# COMPACT_ATOMS: atom_id res chain seq x y z
N MET A 1 0.78 5.17 45.68
CA MET A 1 -0.08 6.05 44.88
C MET A 1 0.00 5.59 43.41
N THR A 2 -1.11 5.27 42.87
CA THR A 2 -1.20 4.80 41.47
C THR A 2 -1.46 6.00 40.56
N THR A 3 -0.64 6.13 39.52
CA THR A 3 -0.85 7.13 38.50
C THR A 3 -1.89 6.59 37.52
N ALA A 4 -2.90 7.39 37.14
CA ALA A 4 -3.83 6.99 36.10
C ALA A 4 -3.06 6.77 34.78
N PRO A 5 -3.42 5.74 33.98
CA PRO A 5 -2.76 5.53 32.70
C PRO A 5 -2.98 6.76 31.81
N THR A 6 -1.90 7.22 31.18
CA THR A 6 -1.99 8.32 30.20
C THR A 6 -2.68 7.79 28.96
N THR A 7 -3.79 8.39 28.57
CA THR A 7 -4.45 8.08 27.32
C THR A 7 -3.67 8.74 26.18
N ALA A 8 -3.22 7.94 25.20
CA ALA A 8 -2.55 8.48 24.02
C ALA A 8 -3.51 9.39 23.24
N ASP A 9 -3.00 10.48 22.69
CA ASP A 9 -3.75 11.32 21.77
C ASP A 9 -4.13 10.47 20.53
N PRO A 10 -5.41 10.47 20.10
CA PRO A 10 -5.80 9.75 18.89
C PRO A 10 -4.92 10.05 17.66
N GLN A 11 -4.40 11.28 17.55
CA GLN A 11 -3.51 11.65 16.46
C GLN A 11 -2.17 10.90 16.51
N GLU A 12 -1.72 10.51 17.69
CA GLU A 12 -0.49 9.72 17.84
C GLU A 12 -0.69 8.25 17.43
N LEU A 13 -1.93 7.79 17.43
CA LEU A 13 -2.31 6.42 17.08
C LEU A 13 -2.76 6.28 15.63
N THR A 14 -2.78 7.37 14.86
CA THR A 14 -3.30 7.35 13.49
C THR A 14 -2.33 7.99 12.51
N LEU A 15 -2.40 7.54 11.28
CA LEU A 15 -1.68 8.13 10.16
C LEU A 15 -2.55 8.06 8.92
N ASP A 16 -2.54 9.12 8.13
CA ASP A 16 -3.28 9.21 6.87
C ASP A 16 -2.34 9.76 5.80
N VAL A 17 -1.98 8.92 4.83
CA VAL A 17 -1.10 9.29 3.73
C VAL A 17 -1.90 9.26 2.43
N VAL A 18 -1.87 10.35 1.67
CA VAL A 18 -2.50 10.45 0.35
C VAL A 18 -1.42 10.83 -0.67
N GLN A 19 -1.38 10.08 -1.75
CA GLN A 19 -0.51 10.34 -2.90
C GLN A 19 -1.34 10.26 -4.17
N SER A 20 -1.05 11.11 -5.14
CA SER A 20 -1.66 11.05 -6.47
C SER A 20 -0.60 11.25 -7.54
N ILE A 21 -0.77 10.55 -8.66
CA ILE A 21 0.13 10.71 -9.80
C ILE A 21 -0.67 10.51 -11.09
N GLU A 22 -0.38 11.33 -12.10
CA GLU A 22 -0.93 11.14 -13.44
C GLU A 22 -0.06 10.20 -14.24
N ILE A 23 -0.70 9.27 -14.94
CA ILE A 23 -0.08 8.23 -15.75
C ILE A 23 -0.54 8.41 -17.18
N ASN A 24 0.40 8.61 -18.10
CA ASN A 24 0.10 8.74 -19.53
C ASN A 24 0.01 7.34 -20.16
N ALA A 25 -1.09 6.67 -19.90
CA ALA A 25 -1.36 5.31 -20.38
C ALA A 25 -2.87 5.05 -20.36
N SER A 26 -3.29 3.96 -20.98
CA SER A 26 -4.69 3.50 -20.90
C SER A 26 -5.02 3.02 -19.48
N MET A 27 -6.31 2.94 -19.18
CA MET A 27 -6.79 2.39 -17.90
C MET A 27 -6.29 0.95 -17.71
N GLU A 28 -6.36 0.12 -18.76
CA GLU A 28 -5.91 -1.27 -18.71
C GLU A 28 -4.42 -1.39 -18.47
N ALA A 29 -3.62 -0.56 -19.13
CA ALA A 29 -2.17 -0.55 -18.94
C ALA A 29 -1.79 -0.08 -17.53
N ALA A 30 -2.48 0.94 -17.02
CA ALA A 30 -2.26 1.44 -15.67
C ALA A 30 -2.65 0.40 -14.61
N TYR A 31 -3.77 -0.28 -14.80
CA TYR A 31 -4.20 -1.33 -13.87
C TYR A 31 -3.24 -2.53 -13.89
N ASP A 32 -2.81 -2.96 -15.07
CA ASP A 32 -1.82 -4.04 -15.20
C ASP A 32 -0.52 -3.67 -14.48
N ALA A 33 -0.04 -2.45 -14.69
CA ALA A 33 1.15 -1.94 -14.02
C ALA A 33 0.98 -1.91 -12.49
N LEU A 34 -0.21 -1.52 -12.01
CA LEU A 34 -0.53 -1.51 -10.59
C LEU A 34 -0.45 -2.93 -9.99
N ILE A 35 -1.06 -3.90 -10.65
CA ILE A 35 -1.01 -5.31 -10.20
C ILE A 35 0.44 -5.81 -10.18
N ARG A 36 1.21 -5.50 -11.22
CA ARG A 36 2.63 -5.91 -11.30
C ARG A 36 3.45 -5.26 -10.20
N ARG A 37 3.21 -3.98 -9.92
CA ARG A 37 3.94 -3.27 -8.87
C ARG A 37 3.58 -3.78 -7.47
N LEU A 38 2.37 -4.27 -7.28
CA LEU A 38 1.96 -4.92 -6.04
C LEU A 38 2.56 -6.32 -5.89
N SER A 39 2.98 -6.95 -6.97
CA SER A 39 3.42 -8.35 -6.98
C SER A 39 4.86 -8.52 -7.46
N SER A 40 5.06 -9.04 -8.66
CA SER A 40 6.38 -9.43 -9.16
C SER A 40 7.36 -8.27 -9.28
N GLU A 41 6.87 -7.06 -9.54
CA GLU A 41 7.69 -5.86 -9.72
C GLU A 41 7.75 -4.98 -8.47
N ASN A 42 7.31 -5.50 -7.32
CA ASN A 42 7.41 -4.74 -6.08
C ASN A 42 8.88 -4.49 -5.70
N ALA A 43 9.12 -3.35 -5.09
CA ALA A 43 10.46 -2.96 -4.67
C ALA A 43 10.39 -2.17 -3.36
N GLY A 44 11.44 -2.28 -2.59
CA GLY A 44 11.63 -1.54 -1.36
C GLY A 44 12.52 -0.31 -1.54
N ALA A 45 13.18 0.09 -0.47
CA ALA A 45 14.08 1.24 -0.46
C ALA A 45 15.16 1.11 -1.54
N ASN A 46 15.55 2.24 -2.13
CA ASN A 46 16.54 2.31 -3.21
C ASN A 46 16.18 1.42 -4.40
N ASN A 47 14.88 1.22 -4.62
CA ASN A 47 14.36 0.41 -5.73
C ASN A 47 14.88 -1.05 -5.72
N THR A 48 15.24 -1.56 -4.53
CA THR A 48 15.67 -2.95 -4.36
C THR A 48 14.51 -3.89 -4.62
N PRO A 49 14.64 -4.87 -5.53
CA PRO A 49 13.56 -5.81 -5.79
C PRO A 49 13.08 -6.52 -4.53
N MET A 50 11.75 -6.53 -4.35
CA MET A 50 11.10 -7.18 -3.22
C MET A 50 9.79 -7.80 -3.72
N PRO A 51 9.87 -8.87 -4.54
CA PRO A 51 8.66 -9.45 -5.12
C PRO A 51 7.71 -9.96 -4.07
N MET A 52 6.43 -9.71 -4.30
CA MET A 52 5.32 -10.11 -3.44
C MET A 52 4.41 -11.05 -4.21
N VAL A 53 3.56 -11.75 -3.48
CA VAL A 53 2.45 -12.52 -4.05
C VAL A 53 1.16 -11.76 -3.77
N LEU A 54 0.36 -11.56 -4.81
CA LEU A 54 -0.97 -10.98 -4.70
C LEU A 54 -1.97 -11.98 -5.28
N GLU A 55 -2.97 -12.33 -4.48
CA GLU A 55 -4.11 -13.13 -4.91
C GLU A 55 -5.25 -12.17 -5.25
N PRO A 56 -5.50 -11.87 -6.54
CA PRO A 56 -6.33 -10.72 -6.94
C PRO A 56 -7.84 -11.04 -6.94
N TRP A 57 -8.37 -11.40 -5.76
CA TRP A 57 -9.80 -11.65 -5.54
C TRP A 57 -10.14 -11.31 -4.09
N PRO A 58 -11.43 -11.07 -3.76
CA PRO A 58 -11.83 -10.76 -2.39
C PRO A 58 -11.42 -11.86 -1.42
N GLY A 59 -10.76 -11.49 -0.33
CA GLY A 59 -10.19 -12.43 0.62
C GLY A 59 -8.82 -12.96 0.23
N GLY A 60 -8.33 -12.62 -0.97
CA GLY A 60 -6.99 -12.98 -1.40
C GLY A 60 -5.91 -12.36 -0.53
N ARG A 61 -4.75 -12.99 -0.48
CA ARG A 61 -3.63 -12.55 0.34
C ARG A 61 -2.69 -11.64 -0.46
N TRP A 62 -2.07 -10.71 0.23
CA TRP A 62 -0.92 -9.95 -0.25
C TRP A 62 0.21 -10.18 0.73
N PHE A 63 1.21 -10.93 0.30
CA PHE A 63 2.24 -11.41 1.22
C PHE A 63 3.60 -11.55 0.55
N ARG A 64 4.63 -11.51 1.39
CA ARG A 64 5.99 -11.82 1.00
C ARG A 64 6.31 -13.26 1.38
N ASP A 65 6.65 -14.06 0.39
CA ASP A 65 7.04 -15.45 0.58
C ASP A 65 8.57 -15.52 0.68
N LEU A 66 9.06 -15.97 1.82
CA LEU A 66 10.50 -16.16 2.06
C LEU A 66 10.90 -17.64 1.96
N GLY A 67 9.99 -18.51 1.55
CA GLY A 67 10.23 -19.94 1.42
C GLY A 67 10.03 -20.70 2.73
N GLU A 68 9.83 -22.01 2.63
CA GLU A 68 9.70 -22.93 3.77
C GLU A 68 8.61 -22.49 4.78
N GLN A 69 7.49 -21.98 4.28
CA GLN A 69 6.36 -21.50 5.09
C GLN A 69 6.72 -20.31 5.98
N THR A 70 7.73 -19.53 5.58
CA THR A 70 8.10 -18.28 6.26
C THR A 70 7.78 -17.09 5.37
N GLY A 71 7.53 -15.95 5.98
CA GLY A 71 7.23 -14.74 5.26
C GLY A 71 6.43 -13.73 6.07
N HIS A 72 5.85 -12.77 5.38
CA HIS A 72 5.10 -11.68 5.98
C HIS A 72 3.76 -11.52 5.28
N LEU A 73 2.66 -11.65 5.99
CA LEU A 73 1.35 -11.28 5.49
C LEU A 73 1.19 -9.77 5.63
N TRP A 74 1.11 -9.08 4.50
CA TRP A 74 0.93 -7.63 4.49
C TRP A 74 -0.53 -7.23 4.54
N GLY A 75 -1.41 -8.03 3.97
CA GLY A 75 -2.82 -7.74 4.01
C GLY A 75 -3.69 -8.72 3.27
N LEU A 76 -4.99 -8.45 3.32
CA LEU A 76 -6.01 -9.21 2.62
C LEU A 76 -6.76 -8.26 1.67
N VAL A 77 -7.06 -8.72 0.47
CA VAL A 77 -7.87 -7.96 -0.48
C VAL A 77 -9.28 -7.85 0.06
N GLN A 78 -9.72 -6.63 0.33
CA GLN A 78 -11.05 -6.34 0.84
C GLN A 78 -12.02 -6.06 -0.31
N VAL A 79 -11.59 -5.23 -1.27
CA VAL A 79 -12.38 -4.89 -2.45
C VAL A 79 -11.46 -4.93 -3.65
N ILE A 80 -11.95 -5.51 -4.74
CA ILE A 80 -11.26 -5.45 -6.02
C ILE A 80 -12.29 -5.31 -7.13
N LYS A 81 -12.15 -4.25 -7.93
CA LYS A 81 -13.03 -3.92 -9.05
C LYS A 81 -12.17 -3.50 -10.24
N PRO A 82 -11.64 -4.46 -10.98
CA PRO A 82 -10.83 -4.12 -12.16
C PRO A 82 -11.63 -3.31 -13.18
N PRO A 83 -11.05 -2.30 -13.82
CA PRO A 83 -9.66 -1.84 -13.67
C PRO A 83 -9.52 -0.60 -12.78
N THR A 84 -10.43 -0.32 -11.85
CA THR A 84 -10.50 0.99 -11.20
C THR A 84 -10.18 1.01 -9.71
N LEU A 85 -10.28 -0.12 -9.00
CA LEU A 85 -10.20 -0.08 -7.53
C LEU A 85 -9.61 -1.35 -6.94
N ILE A 86 -8.68 -1.15 -6.00
CA ILE A 86 -8.19 -2.20 -5.11
C ILE A 86 -8.14 -1.63 -3.70
N GLU A 87 -8.71 -2.36 -2.73
CA GLU A 87 -8.60 -2.02 -1.31
C GLU A 87 -8.06 -3.22 -0.57
N ILE A 88 -7.05 -2.99 0.25
CA ILE A 88 -6.35 -4.01 1.02
C ILE A 88 -6.31 -3.57 2.47
N HIS A 89 -6.63 -4.47 3.40
CA HIS A 89 -6.46 -4.18 4.82
C HIS A 89 -5.42 -5.09 5.44
N GLY A 90 -4.65 -4.54 6.37
CA GLY A 90 -3.58 -5.25 7.06
C GLY A 90 -2.48 -4.32 7.52
N PRO A 91 -1.45 -4.88 8.19
CA PRO A 91 -0.36 -4.07 8.72
C PRO A 91 0.66 -3.62 7.67
N MET A 92 0.58 -4.13 6.46
CA MET A 92 1.55 -3.92 5.40
C MET A 92 2.94 -4.41 5.87
N PHE A 93 3.99 -3.58 5.69
CA PHE A 93 5.35 -3.96 6.12
C PHE A 93 5.57 -3.78 7.63
N MET A 94 4.60 -3.20 8.35
CA MET A 94 4.76 -2.92 9.78
C MET A 94 4.49 -4.16 10.61
N SER A 95 5.54 -4.77 11.12
CA SER A 95 5.49 -6.04 11.84
C SER A 95 5.28 -5.81 13.35
N TYR A 96 4.26 -5.03 13.70
CA TYR A 96 3.91 -4.70 15.08
C TYR A 96 2.42 -4.33 15.17
N ALA A 97 1.98 -3.82 16.30
CA ALA A 97 0.55 -3.66 16.62
C ALA A 97 -0.11 -2.48 15.90
N VAL A 98 -0.35 -2.65 14.61
CA VAL A 98 -1.12 -1.70 13.79
C VAL A 98 -2.11 -2.42 12.90
N ALA A 99 -3.17 -1.70 12.53
CA ALA A 99 -4.12 -2.10 11.48
C ALA A 99 -4.13 -1.01 10.42
N GLY A 100 -4.25 -1.38 9.16
CA GLY A 100 -4.22 -0.42 8.07
C GLY A 100 -5.23 -0.71 7.00
N HIS A 101 -5.51 0.31 6.20
CA HIS A 101 -6.38 0.24 5.02
C HIS A 101 -5.71 1.00 3.89
N LEU A 102 -5.44 0.29 2.81
CA LEU A 102 -4.83 0.83 1.60
C LEU A 102 -5.89 0.86 0.51
N GLN A 103 -6.12 2.04 -0.07
CA GLN A 103 -7.01 2.20 -1.21
C GLN A 103 -6.21 2.69 -2.41
N LEU A 104 -6.36 2.00 -3.53
CA LEU A 104 -5.73 2.33 -4.80
C LEU A 104 -6.85 2.50 -5.83
N ARG A 105 -7.00 3.72 -6.33
CA ARG A 105 -8.07 4.08 -7.27
C ARG A 105 -7.47 4.65 -8.55
N LEU A 106 -7.96 4.18 -9.68
CA LEU A 106 -7.62 4.70 -10.99
C LEU A 106 -8.83 5.43 -11.58
N THR A 107 -8.61 6.67 -12.03
CA THR A 107 -9.66 7.53 -12.59
C THR A 107 -9.19 8.08 -13.92
N GLU A 108 -10.05 8.07 -14.94
CA GLU A 108 -9.72 8.68 -16.21
C GLU A 108 -9.60 10.20 -16.07
N VAL A 109 -8.54 10.75 -16.66
CA VAL A 109 -8.29 12.20 -16.76
C VAL A 109 -7.88 12.53 -18.21
N ASP A 110 -7.80 13.80 -18.54
CA ASP A 110 -7.53 14.24 -19.93
C ASP A 110 -6.25 13.65 -20.50
N ALA A 111 -5.19 13.55 -19.69
CA ALA A 111 -3.88 13.07 -20.14
C ALA A 111 -3.70 11.56 -19.99
N GLY A 112 -4.73 10.82 -19.56
CA GLY A 112 -4.64 9.37 -19.34
C GLY A 112 -5.39 8.91 -18.11
N VAL A 113 -4.66 8.57 -17.03
CA VAL A 113 -5.23 8.03 -15.80
C VAL A 113 -4.57 8.68 -14.61
N GLU A 114 -5.35 8.96 -13.57
CA GLU A 114 -4.81 9.36 -12.27
C GLU A 114 -4.90 8.19 -11.30
N LEU A 115 -3.76 7.85 -10.70
CA LEU A 115 -3.70 6.90 -9.59
C LEU A 115 -3.73 7.67 -8.29
N THR A 116 -4.71 7.40 -7.45
CA THR A 116 -4.78 7.93 -6.08
C THR A 116 -4.56 6.78 -5.10
N LEU A 117 -3.60 6.97 -4.22
CA LEU A 117 -3.28 6.04 -3.14
C LEU A 117 -3.63 6.71 -1.82
N ARG A 118 -4.38 6.01 -0.97
CA ARG A 118 -4.63 6.45 0.39
C ARG A 118 -4.34 5.32 1.35
N HIS A 119 -3.46 5.56 2.31
CA HIS A 119 -3.11 4.60 3.34
C HIS A 119 -3.41 5.21 4.70
N ARG A 120 -4.36 4.62 5.41
CA ARG A 120 -4.73 4.99 6.77
C ARG A 120 -4.30 3.89 7.72
N VAL A 121 -3.68 4.27 8.82
CA VAL A 121 -3.16 3.34 9.82
C VAL A 121 -3.68 3.72 11.19
N LEU A 122 -4.01 2.71 11.98
CA LEU A 122 -4.41 2.84 13.38
C LEU A 122 -3.57 1.88 14.21
N GLY A 123 -2.97 2.38 15.28
CA GLY A 123 -2.21 1.55 16.21
C GLY A 123 -0.99 2.24 16.79
N PHE A 124 -0.07 1.44 17.31
CA PHE A 124 1.14 1.94 17.98
C PHE A 124 2.26 2.16 16.98
N LEU A 125 2.18 3.28 16.25
CA LEU A 125 3.09 3.60 15.17
C LEU A 125 4.48 3.95 15.69
N GLU A 126 5.51 3.33 15.11
CA GLU A 126 6.89 3.72 15.35
C GLU A 126 7.21 4.99 14.55
N GLU A 127 7.94 5.91 15.17
CA GLU A 127 8.20 7.24 14.60
C GLU A 127 8.93 7.17 13.26
N GLY A 128 9.91 6.28 13.15
CA GLY A 128 10.65 6.10 11.89
C GLY A 128 9.74 5.67 10.73
N HIS A 129 8.74 4.84 11.00
CA HIS A 129 7.78 4.43 9.97
C HIS A 129 6.81 5.55 9.61
N ARG A 130 6.43 6.37 10.59
CA ARG A 130 5.57 7.52 10.35
C ARG A 130 6.17 8.46 9.31
N GLU A 131 7.46 8.76 9.45
CA GLU A 131 8.16 9.63 8.50
C GLU A 131 8.42 8.93 7.15
N GLY A 132 8.76 7.64 7.17
CA GLY A 132 9.13 6.88 5.98
C GLY A 132 7.98 6.51 5.05
N LEU A 133 6.75 6.46 5.57
CA LEU A 133 5.59 6.01 4.78
C LEU A 133 5.31 6.90 3.57
N LYS A 134 5.41 8.23 3.73
CA LYS A 134 5.19 9.15 2.60
C LYS A 134 6.18 8.91 1.48
N SER A 135 7.46 8.79 1.83
CA SER A 135 8.52 8.51 0.87
C SER A 135 8.34 7.15 0.19
N GLY A 136 8.00 6.13 0.97
CA GLY A 136 7.76 4.78 0.46
C GLY A 136 6.61 4.72 -0.53
N TRP A 137 5.48 5.34 -0.19
CA TRP A 137 4.33 5.37 -1.09
C TRP A 137 4.57 6.24 -2.32
N ASN A 138 5.33 7.33 -2.19
CA ASN A 138 5.73 8.11 -3.36
C ASN A 138 6.55 7.26 -4.34
N GLY A 139 7.48 6.45 -3.83
CA GLY A 139 8.24 5.51 -4.64
C GLY A 139 7.35 4.46 -5.31
N PHE A 140 6.33 3.99 -4.60
CA PHE A 140 5.37 3.03 -5.13
C PHE A 140 4.60 3.61 -6.33
N VAL A 141 3.96 4.76 -6.18
CA VAL A 141 3.16 5.34 -7.27
C VAL A 141 4.04 5.73 -8.47
N THR A 142 5.24 6.21 -8.21
CA THR A 142 6.23 6.50 -9.26
C THR A 142 6.61 5.23 -10.02
N GLY A 143 6.75 4.11 -9.30
CA GLY A 143 7.02 2.81 -9.90
C GLY A 143 5.88 2.31 -10.78
N VAL A 144 4.63 2.50 -10.37
CA VAL A 144 3.46 2.17 -11.21
C VAL A 144 3.49 2.97 -12.50
N LYS A 145 3.74 4.28 -12.41
CA LYS A 145 3.84 5.15 -13.59
C LYS A 145 4.93 4.67 -14.55
N ALA A 146 6.10 4.34 -14.03
CA ALA A 146 7.22 3.85 -14.85
C ALA A 146 6.88 2.54 -15.57
N LEU A 147 6.17 1.62 -14.90
CA LEU A 147 5.76 0.35 -15.51
C LEU A 147 4.67 0.53 -16.56
N ALA A 148 3.77 1.52 -16.38
CA ALA A 148 2.65 1.74 -17.28
C ALA A 148 3.04 2.49 -18.56
N GLU A 149 3.99 3.38 -18.45
CA GLU A 149 4.48 4.22 -19.55
C GLU A 149 5.69 3.56 -20.22
#